data_5b465fdd916cc1a9bc05995478421e04
#
_entry.id   5b465fdd916cc1a9bc05995478421e04
#
_cell.length_a   1.000
_cell.length_b   1.000
_cell.length_c   1.000
_cell.angle_alpha   90.00
_cell.angle_beta   90.00
_cell.angle_gamma   90.00
#
_symmetry.space_group_name_H-M   'P 1'
#
loop_
_entity.id
_entity.type
_entity.pdbx_description
1 polymer ?
#
loop_
_entity_poly.entity_id
_entity_poly.type
_entity_poly.pdbx_seq_one_letter_code
_entity_poly.pdbx_strand_id
1 'polypeptide(L)'
;MVYENTDVAISQRKDFLTNNNIGICDIVASATRKKIDASDIGMEDVVLRDLISVLEKYPKVTTLLFTGGNSKNGPEYFFRRYLKQYGISLTNISSEVPRIHEVILPKSLRKIKTVSLIAPSGAANRAVGSLQKYKEMKLKYPSKTTIDFRVEQYKKHF
;
A
#
# COMPACT_ATOMS: atom_id res chain seq x y z
N MET A 1 -13.35 -3.15 -16.44
CA MET A 1 -13.83 -2.91 -15.06
C MET A 1 -14.55 -1.58 -15.06
N VAL A 2 -15.77 -1.52 -14.58
CA VAL A 2 -16.61 -0.31 -14.58
C VAL A 2 -16.23 0.60 -13.40
N TYR A 3 -16.06 1.91 -13.66
CA TYR A 3 -15.68 2.90 -12.64
C TYR A 3 -16.89 3.59 -11.97
N GLU A 4 -17.99 2.89 -11.92
CA GLU A 4 -19.22 3.38 -11.30
C GLU A 4 -19.38 2.81 -9.88
N ASN A 5 -20.23 3.45 -9.09
CA ASN A 5 -20.60 2.95 -7.76
C ASN A 5 -21.93 2.17 -7.86
N THR A 6 -21.89 1.08 -8.64
CA THR A 6 -23.04 0.20 -8.89
C THR A 6 -22.75 -1.19 -8.32
N ASP A 7 -23.78 -1.98 -8.06
CA ASP A 7 -23.64 -3.36 -7.57
C ASP A 7 -22.83 -4.22 -8.54
N VAL A 8 -23.00 -3.99 -9.84
CA VAL A 8 -22.19 -4.67 -10.89
C VAL A 8 -20.72 -4.35 -10.73
N ALA A 9 -20.36 -3.07 -10.55
CA ALA A 9 -18.96 -2.67 -10.35
C ALA A 9 -18.38 -3.20 -9.04
N ILE A 10 -19.19 -3.27 -7.98
CA ILE A 10 -18.80 -3.87 -6.69
C ILE A 10 -18.53 -5.37 -6.87
N SER A 11 -19.41 -6.10 -7.54
CA SER A 11 -19.24 -7.53 -7.82
C SER A 11 -17.96 -7.78 -8.62
N GLN A 12 -17.74 -7.06 -9.73
CA GLN A 12 -16.54 -7.19 -10.55
C GLN A 12 -15.24 -6.99 -9.74
N ARG A 13 -15.23 -6.04 -8.80
CA ARG A 13 -14.06 -5.81 -7.94
C ARG A 13 -13.86 -6.96 -6.95
N LYS A 14 -14.93 -7.48 -6.35
CA LYS A 14 -14.88 -8.64 -5.46
C LYS A 14 -14.37 -9.87 -6.20
N ASP A 15 -14.90 -10.14 -7.39
CA ASP A 15 -14.49 -11.28 -8.22
C ASP A 15 -13.01 -11.16 -8.60
N PHE A 16 -12.57 -9.96 -8.99
CA PHE A 16 -11.14 -9.72 -9.28
C PHE A 16 -10.25 -10.03 -8.08
N LEU A 17 -10.61 -9.56 -6.89
CA LEU A 17 -9.85 -9.81 -5.66
C LEU A 17 -9.80 -11.31 -5.33
N THR A 18 -10.96 -11.97 -5.39
CA THR A 18 -11.08 -13.40 -5.08
C THR A 18 -10.28 -14.24 -6.06
N ASN A 19 -10.42 -13.99 -7.36
CA ASN A 19 -9.73 -14.75 -8.42
C ASN A 19 -8.21 -14.55 -8.42
N ASN A 20 -7.72 -13.44 -7.83
CA ASN A 20 -6.29 -13.18 -7.70
C ASN A 20 -5.75 -13.42 -6.28
N ASN A 21 -6.53 -14.02 -5.38
CA ASN A 21 -6.16 -14.26 -3.98
C ASN A 21 -5.70 -12.99 -3.24
N ILE A 22 -6.37 -11.86 -3.48
CA ILE A 22 -6.06 -10.57 -2.88
C ILE A 22 -7.03 -10.27 -1.74
N GLY A 23 -6.50 -10.10 -0.54
CA GLY A 23 -7.23 -9.51 0.59
C GLY A 23 -7.06 -8.00 0.62
N ILE A 24 -8.09 -7.28 1.05
CA ILE A 24 -8.01 -5.84 1.33
C ILE A 24 -8.28 -5.61 2.81
N CYS A 25 -7.46 -4.79 3.43
CA CYS A 25 -7.59 -4.39 4.81
C CYS A 25 -7.11 -2.95 4.99
N ASP A 26 -7.86 -2.14 5.70
CA ASP A 26 -7.36 -0.84 6.14
C ASP A 26 -6.50 -1.03 7.39
N ILE A 27 -5.35 -0.36 7.45
CA ILE A 27 -4.47 -0.38 8.62
C ILE A 27 -5.03 0.45 9.78
N VAL A 28 -5.87 1.43 9.49
CA VAL A 28 -6.56 2.27 10.48
C VAL A 28 -7.88 1.63 10.84
N ALA A 29 -8.06 1.28 12.10
CA ALA A 29 -9.33 0.79 12.62
C ALA A 29 -10.32 1.95 12.87
N SER A 30 -9.82 3.05 13.46
CA SER A 30 -10.57 4.29 13.65
C SER A 30 -9.64 5.49 13.73
N ALA A 31 -10.16 6.67 13.40
CA ALA A 31 -9.45 7.93 13.54
C ALA A 31 -10.46 9.08 13.70
N THR A 32 -10.05 10.13 14.39
CA THR A 32 -10.78 11.40 14.45
C THR A 32 -10.30 12.32 13.32
N ARG A 33 -11.19 13.15 12.78
CA ARG A 33 -10.86 14.17 11.79
C ARG A 33 -11.50 15.49 12.17
N LYS A 34 -10.73 16.57 12.15
CA LYS A 34 -11.26 17.92 12.37
C LYS A 34 -12.03 18.47 11.17
N LYS A 35 -11.74 17.98 9.99
CA LYS A 35 -12.36 18.40 8.72
C LYS A 35 -12.74 17.18 7.90
N ILE A 36 -13.80 17.30 7.12
CA ILE A 36 -14.19 16.30 6.13
C ILE A 36 -13.25 16.46 4.92
N ASP A 37 -12.11 15.80 4.99
CA ASP A 37 -11.20 15.68 3.85
C ASP A 37 -10.64 14.25 3.76
N ALA A 38 -10.16 13.86 2.59
CA ALA A 38 -9.58 12.54 2.34
C ALA A 38 -8.07 12.48 2.65
N SER A 39 -7.49 13.57 3.20
CA SER A 39 -6.05 13.64 3.46
C SER A 39 -5.66 12.77 4.66
N ASP A 40 -4.64 11.95 4.49
CA ASP A 40 -4.07 11.15 5.59
C ASP A 40 -3.53 12.03 6.72
N ILE A 41 -3.04 13.23 6.40
CA ILE A 41 -2.48 14.19 7.38
C ILE A 41 -3.52 14.65 8.40
N GLY A 42 -4.80 14.72 8.00
CA GLY A 42 -5.90 15.16 8.86
C GLY A 42 -6.36 14.12 9.89
N MET A 43 -5.79 12.92 9.93
CA MET A 43 -6.14 11.91 10.93
C MET A 43 -5.47 12.17 12.27
N GLU A 44 -6.29 12.19 13.35
CA GLU A 44 -5.90 12.31 14.75
C GLU A 44 -6.46 11.10 15.53
N ASP A 45 -5.95 10.83 16.73
CA ASP A 45 -6.39 9.75 17.63
C ASP A 45 -6.49 8.38 16.91
N VAL A 46 -5.48 8.10 16.09
CA VAL A 46 -5.48 6.93 15.23
C VAL A 46 -5.32 5.65 16.03
N VAL A 47 -6.32 4.78 15.94
CA VAL A 47 -6.28 3.39 16.41
C VAL A 47 -5.92 2.50 15.23
N LEU A 48 -4.83 1.72 15.37
CA LEU A 48 -4.37 0.81 14.33
C LEU A 48 -4.99 -0.58 14.52
N ARG A 49 -5.24 -1.25 13.38
CA ARG A 49 -5.73 -2.62 13.37
C ARG A 49 -4.62 -3.58 13.77
N ASP A 50 -4.97 -4.65 14.48
CA ASP A 50 -4.04 -5.73 14.85
C ASP A 50 -3.70 -6.60 13.63
N LEU A 51 -2.77 -6.12 12.81
CA LEU A 51 -2.35 -6.80 11.60
C LEU A 51 -1.51 -8.05 11.87
N ILE A 52 -0.77 -8.13 12.98
CA ILE A 52 -0.02 -9.33 13.34
C ILE A 52 -1.00 -10.50 13.53
N SER A 53 -2.05 -10.31 14.33
CA SER A 53 -3.06 -11.36 14.53
C SER A 53 -3.76 -11.76 13.22
N VAL A 54 -4.03 -10.80 12.33
CA VAL A 54 -4.57 -11.09 11.00
C VAL A 54 -3.61 -11.95 10.19
N LEU A 55 -2.33 -11.59 10.14
CA LEU A 55 -1.32 -12.32 9.37
C LEU A 55 -1.06 -13.72 9.95
N GLU A 56 -1.09 -13.88 11.27
CA GLU A 56 -0.97 -15.19 11.92
C GLU A 56 -2.18 -16.08 11.60
N LYS A 57 -3.39 -15.52 11.53
CA LYS A 57 -4.61 -16.24 11.17
C LYS A 57 -4.63 -16.69 9.70
N TYR A 58 -3.98 -15.97 8.81
CA TYR A 58 -3.96 -16.26 7.37
C TYR A 58 -2.56 -16.64 6.88
N PRO A 59 -2.11 -17.89 7.10
CA PRO A 59 -0.72 -18.29 6.86
C PRO A 59 -0.31 -18.28 5.39
N LYS A 60 -1.23 -18.25 4.46
CA LYS A 60 -0.95 -18.13 3.02
C LYS A 60 -0.59 -16.70 2.57
N VAL A 61 -0.85 -15.70 3.41
CA VAL A 61 -0.43 -14.33 3.10
C VAL A 61 1.07 -14.20 3.29
N THR A 62 1.79 -13.90 2.23
CA THR A 62 3.25 -13.76 2.21
C THR A 62 3.70 -12.34 1.88
N THR A 63 2.80 -11.51 1.35
CA THR A 63 3.13 -10.16 0.90
C THR A 63 2.05 -9.17 1.32
N LEU A 64 2.50 -8.01 1.81
CA LEU A 64 1.67 -6.84 2.05
C LEU A 64 1.99 -5.77 1.00
N LEU A 65 0.98 -5.28 0.30
CA LEU A 65 1.08 -4.16 -0.62
C LEU A 65 0.50 -2.91 0.04
N PHE A 66 1.34 -1.94 0.33
CA PHE A 66 0.91 -0.64 0.84
C PHE A 66 0.62 0.29 -0.34
N THR A 67 -0.58 0.84 -0.40
CA THR A 67 -0.96 1.85 -1.41
C THR A 67 -0.48 3.25 -1.04
N GLY A 68 0.72 3.35 -0.48
CA GLY A 68 1.37 4.58 -0.05
C GLY A 68 2.66 4.29 0.72
N GLY A 69 3.48 5.32 0.88
CA GLY A 69 4.79 5.19 1.49
C GLY A 69 4.85 5.61 2.96
N ASN A 70 6.05 5.99 3.39
CA ASN A 70 6.38 6.37 4.77
C ASN A 70 6.19 7.87 5.06
N SER A 71 5.33 8.57 4.30
CA SER A 71 4.88 9.90 4.68
C SER A 71 4.00 9.83 5.92
N LYS A 72 3.92 10.93 6.69
CA LYS A 72 3.09 11.02 7.91
C LYS A 72 1.67 10.49 7.62
N ASN A 73 1.22 9.57 8.46
CA ASN A 73 -0.06 8.88 8.37
C ASN A 73 -0.27 8.01 7.10
N GLY A 74 0.78 7.78 6.31
CA GLY A 74 0.72 6.83 5.20
C GLY A 74 0.73 5.36 5.68
N PRO A 75 0.35 4.40 4.83
CA PRO A 75 0.21 2.98 5.22
C PRO A 75 1.51 2.38 5.77
N GLU A 76 2.67 2.63 5.12
CA GLU A 76 3.96 2.14 5.63
C GLU A 76 4.32 2.80 6.97
N TYR A 77 4.07 4.12 7.12
CA TYR A 77 4.30 4.84 8.35
C TYR A 77 3.51 4.23 9.52
N PHE A 78 2.22 3.96 9.32
CA PHE A 78 1.40 3.33 10.35
C PHE A 78 1.83 1.90 10.65
N PHE A 79 2.23 1.14 9.65
CA PHE A 79 2.72 -0.22 9.88
C PHE A 79 4.01 -0.23 10.69
N ARG A 80 4.95 0.67 10.42
CA ARG A 80 6.16 0.85 11.24
C ARG A 80 5.82 1.24 12.67
N ARG A 81 4.88 2.18 12.85
CA ARG A 81 4.41 2.60 14.17
C ARG A 81 3.75 1.44 14.92
N TYR A 82 2.96 0.63 14.24
CA TYR A 82 2.32 -0.55 14.79
C TYR A 82 3.36 -1.60 15.24
N LEU A 83 4.31 -1.95 14.38
CA LEU A 83 5.34 -2.93 14.69
C LEU A 83 6.23 -2.51 15.87
N LYS A 84 6.49 -1.21 16.02
CA LYS A 84 7.31 -0.68 17.11
C LYS A 84 6.74 -1.03 18.50
N GLN A 85 5.43 -1.19 18.65
CA GLN A 85 4.78 -1.59 19.89
C GLN A 85 5.18 -3.01 20.33
N TYR A 86 5.63 -3.83 19.39
CA TYR A 86 6.09 -5.20 19.61
C TYR A 86 7.63 -5.32 19.60
N GLY A 87 8.35 -4.22 19.53
CA GLY A 87 9.82 -4.22 19.39
C GLY A 87 10.30 -4.73 18.02
N ILE A 88 9.40 -4.77 17.02
CA ILE A 88 9.71 -5.29 15.68
C ILE A 88 9.99 -4.13 14.73
N SER A 89 10.94 -4.33 13.82
CA SER A 89 11.27 -3.37 12.76
C SER A 89 11.22 -4.00 11.37
N LEU A 90 11.01 -3.17 10.35
CA LEU A 90 11.14 -3.59 8.95
C LEU A 90 12.62 -3.65 8.56
N THR A 91 13.04 -4.80 8.03
CA THR A 91 14.37 -4.96 7.41
C THR A 91 14.31 -4.43 5.98
N ASN A 92 15.20 -3.52 5.63
CA ASN A 92 15.27 -2.96 4.29
C ASN A 92 15.85 -3.96 3.30
N ILE A 93 15.12 -4.23 2.21
CA ILE A 93 15.55 -5.06 1.08
C ILE A 93 15.88 -4.18 -0.13
N SER A 94 15.07 -3.15 -0.39
CA SER A 94 15.31 -2.17 -1.45
C SER A 94 14.75 -0.81 -1.06
N SER A 95 15.58 0.22 -1.15
CA SER A 95 15.19 1.61 -0.92
C SER A 95 14.65 2.29 -2.17
N GLU A 96 14.74 1.64 -3.33
CA GLU A 96 14.18 2.15 -4.58
C GLU A 96 12.65 2.12 -4.57
N VAL A 97 12.03 3.00 -5.34
CA VAL A 97 10.58 3.02 -5.50
C VAL A 97 10.16 1.95 -6.52
N PRO A 98 9.29 0.98 -6.13
CA PRO A 98 8.66 0.79 -4.81
C PRO A 98 9.66 0.27 -3.77
N ARG A 99 9.60 0.82 -2.55
CA ARG A 99 10.45 0.31 -1.45
C ARG A 99 9.98 -1.07 -1.02
N ILE A 100 10.95 -1.94 -0.78
CA ILE A 100 10.71 -3.32 -0.36
C ILE A 100 11.36 -3.56 0.99
N HIS A 101 10.58 -4.11 1.91
CA HIS A 101 11.08 -4.53 3.22
C HIS A 101 10.61 -5.94 3.54
N GLU A 102 11.16 -6.50 4.60
CA GLU A 102 10.76 -7.78 5.19
C GLU A 102 10.49 -7.57 6.67
N VAL A 103 9.54 -8.31 7.21
CA VAL A 103 9.26 -8.42 8.63
C VAL A 103 9.10 -9.89 9.02
N ILE A 104 9.59 -10.25 10.22
CA ILE A 104 9.40 -11.58 10.80
C ILE A 104 8.26 -11.49 11.81
N LEU A 105 7.24 -12.32 11.66
CA LEU A 105 6.10 -12.39 12.58
C LEU A 105 6.53 -13.01 13.91
N PRO A 106 6.05 -12.50 15.06
CA PRO A 106 6.60 -12.88 16.37
C PRO A 106 6.24 -14.29 16.82
N LYS A 107 5.11 -14.86 16.36
CA LYS A 107 4.66 -16.19 16.76
C LYS A 107 5.10 -17.27 15.79
N SER A 108 4.73 -17.14 14.53
CA SER A 108 5.00 -18.14 13.49
C SER A 108 6.42 -18.08 12.94
N LEU A 109 7.17 -17.01 13.24
CA LEU A 109 8.49 -16.70 12.67
C LEU A 109 8.49 -16.63 11.13
N ARG A 110 7.31 -16.49 10.52
CA ARG A 110 7.17 -16.34 9.07
C ARG A 110 7.70 -14.98 8.62
N LYS A 111 8.35 -14.99 7.48
CA LYS A 111 8.76 -13.78 6.78
C LYS A 111 7.63 -13.26 5.92
N ILE A 112 7.32 -12.00 6.08
CA ILE A 112 6.33 -11.26 5.26
C ILE A 112 7.06 -10.18 4.50
N LYS A 113 6.96 -10.22 3.19
CA LYS A 113 7.44 -9.15 2.30
C LYS A 113 6.48 -7.96 2.36
N THR A 114 7.00 -6.76 2.41
CA THR A 114 6.19 -5.53 2.26
C THR A 114 6.65 -4.74 1.05
N VAL A 115 5.73 -4.19 0.28
CA VAL A 115 6.01 -3.37 -0.90
C VAL A 115 5.22 -2.07 -0.77
N SER A 116 5.92 -0.94 -0.72
CA SER A 116 5.30 0.37 -0.64
C SER A 116 5.13 0.96 -2.04
N LEU A 117 3.94 0.74 -2.59
CA LEU A 117 3.54 1.22 -3.91
C LEU A 117 3.31 2.73 -3.90
N ILE A 118 3.38 3.36 -5.06
CA ILE A 118 3.03 4.77 -5.22
C ILE A 118 1.53 4.95 -4.96
N ALA A 119 1.18 5.85 -4.05
CA ALA A 119 -0.23 6.11 -3.71
C ALA A 119 -1.06 6.53 -4.94
N PRO A 120 -2.33 6.09 -5.05
CA PRO A 120 -3.22 6.49 -6.13
C PRO A 120 -3.81 7.90 -5.89
N SER A 121 -2.94 8.91 -5.76
CA SER A 121 -3.33 10.29 -5.46
C SER A 121 -2.70 11.29 -6.42
N GLY A 122 -3.32 12.46 -6.57
CA GLY A 122 -2.78 13.54 -7.37
C GLY A 122 -1.42 14.06 -6.87
N ALA A 123 -1.23 14.11 -5.55
CA ALA A 123 0.05 14.49 -4.95
C ALA A 123 1.17 13.50 -5.30
N ALA A 124 0.89 12.20 -5.20
CA ALA A 124 1.85 11.16 -5.57
C ALA A 124 2.14 11.18 -7.07
N ASN A 125 1.15 11.42 -7.92
CA ASN A 125 1.37 11.55 -9.37
C ASN A 125 2.32 12.70 -9.72
N ARG A 126 2.23 13.83 -9.01
CA ARG A 126 3.20 14.94 -9.19
C ARG A 126 4.61 14.51 -8.80
N ALA A 127 4.77 13.80 -7.69
CA ALA A 127 6.06 13.30 -7.24
C ALA A 127 6.69 12.27 -8.20
N VAL A 128 5.88 11.48 -8.90
CA VAL A 128 6.35 10.51 -9.91
C VAL A 128 7.18 11.20 -10.99
N GLY A 129 6.82 12.42 -11.40
CA GLY A 129 7.54 13.17 -12.42
C GLY A 129 9.03 13.39 -12.11
N SER A 130 9.42 13.38 -10.85
CA SER A 130 10.83 13.52 -10.43
C SER A 130 11.62 12.20 -10.46
N LEU A 131 10.95 11.03 -10.52
CA LEU A 131 11.61 9.74 -10.47
C LEU A 131 12.42 9.47 -11.74
N GLN A 132 13.68 9.03 -11.58
CA GLN A 132 14.56 8.71 -12.70
C GLN A 132 13.95 7.64 -13.60
N LYS A 133 13.42 6.56 -13.05
CA LYS A 133 12.75 5.48 -13.81
C LYS A 133 11.55 5.98 -14.63
N TYR A 134 10.81 6.98 -14.14
CA TYR A 134 9.74 7.60 -14.93
C TYR A 134 10.30 8.43 -16.10
N LYS A 135 11.35 9.20 -15.86
CA LYS A 135 12.01 9.99 -16.93
C LYS A 135 12.54 9.09 -18.03
N GLU A 136 13.19 7.99 -17.70
CA GLU A 136 13.66 6.98 -18.65
C GLU A 136 12.51 6.35 -19.45
N MET A 137 11.42 5.97 -18.76
CA MET A 137 10.21 5.49 -19.42
C MET A 137 9.65 6.53 -20.40
N LYS A 138 9.61 7.80 -19.99
CA LYS A 138 9.09 8.92 -20.81
C LYS A 138 9.93 9.19 -22.04
N LEU A 139 11.25 9.04 -21.95
CA LEU A 139 12.16 9.13 -23.11
C LEU A 139 11.89 8.01 -24.12
N LYS A 140 11.69 6.78 -23.64
CA LYS A 140 11.44 5.62 -24.50
C LYS A 140 10.01 5.60 -25.06
N TYR A 141 9.05 6.09 -24.29
CA TYR A 141 7.62 6.07 -24.61
C TYR A 141 6.99 7.45 -24.30
N PRO A 142 7.11 8.45 -25.20
CA PRO A 142 6.67 9.82 -24.93
C PRO A 142 5.18 10.00 -24.62
N SER A 143 4.31 9.09 -25.06
CA SER A 143 2.87 9.12 -24.79
C SER A 143 2.49 8.64 -23.37
N LYS A 144 3.35 7.87 -22.70
CA LYS A 144 3.04 7.34 -21.36
C LYS A 144 3.01 8.43 -20.29
N THR A 145 2.07 8.30 -19.38
CA THR A 145 1.79 9.24 -18.29
C THR A 145 2.32 8.74 -16.94
N THR A 146 2.25 9.56 -15.91
CA THR A 146 2.54 9.14 -14.53
C THR A 146 1.57 8.06 -14.03
N ILE A 147 0.35 8.04 -14.57
CA ILE A 147 -0.64 7.01 -14.27
C ILE A 147 -0.19 5.66 -14.85
N ASP A 148 0.27 5.66 -16.12
CA ASP A 148 0.77 4.44 -16.76
C ASP A 148 1.97 3.87 -16.01
N PHE A 149 2.90 4.73 -15.58
CA PHE A 149 4.04 4.32 -14.76
C PHE A 149 3.60 3.63 -13.46
N ARG A 150 2.61 4.20 -12.76
CA ARG A 150 2.06 3.60 -11.56
C ARG A 150 1.35 2.29 -11.84
N VAL A 151 0.55 2.20 -12.91
CA VAL A 151 -0.12 0.96 -13.32
C VAL A 151 0.91 -0.14 -13.60
N GLU A 152 2.00 0.17 -14.28
CA GLU A 152 3.09 -0.80 -14.52
C GLU A 152 3.78 -1.25 -13.24
N GLN A 153 3.93 -0.35 -12.26
CA GLN A 153 4.45 -0.70 -10.94
C GLN A 153 3.53 -1.70 -10.23
N TYR A 154 2.23 -1.41 -10.22
CA TYR A 154 1.24 -2.27 -9.57
C TYR A 154 1.18 -3.66 -10.22
N LYS A 155 1.11 -3.74 -11.55
CA LYS A 155 1.04 -5.01 -12.31
C LYS A 155 2.15 -6.01 -11.98
N LYS A 156 3.29 -5.56 -11.51
CA LYS A 156 4.41 -6.43 -11.12
C LYS A 156 4.18 -7.19 -9.81
N HIS A 157 3.13 -6.86 -9.08
CA HIS A 157 2.87 -7.38 -7.74
C HIS A 157 1.51 -8.07 -7.59
N PHE A 158 0.76 -8.13 -8.70
CA PHE A 158 -0.53 -8.84 -8.77
C PHE A 158 -0.45 -10.10 -9.63
#